data_109ac66fc95611d78a86ee88abd0f01a
#
_entry.id   109ac66fc95611d78a86ee88abd0f01a
#
_cell.length_a   1.000
_cell.length_b   1.000
_cell.length_c   1.000
_cell.angle_alpha   90.00
_cell.angle_beta   90.00
_cell.angle_gamma   90.00
#
_symmetry.space_group_name_H-M   'P 1'
#
loop_
_entity.id
_entity.type
_entity.pdbx_description
1 polymer ?
#
loop_
_entity_poly.entity_id
_entity_poly.type
_entity_poly.pdbx_seq_one_letter_code
_entity_poly.pdbx_strand_id
1 'polypeptide(L)'
;MARHYLSVVNRFLLTGGQIQRRYEYEFLPKGTYQQQGRDSYTRNELSEILRQLSSMNEFLAGCIREHIAKSEKGVRHFSPSLLAPVYEAYFRYPGENGVSRAEIIIRDVLENYFLTSFFLFCYHTWGNTSQVLGLTRDDIHLDEKGISTDYVYKGRANKYIRLTIGKSEYVTKRAGYYWFLSFIRLRDDIVNYLVSADNFPPVQALFLSEPQVKFRKLYSLNPSHLTKFSNSEGAWATMRQLNPSLPSITVSGLRKTSEQYTDRTLKNGLITAEKAQHNWGTYRRNYAAGNPQGAKENFSAALDTLMNQGIATRALSERVKVADELGIDLRGSDEGVDLLLNGLGCRSQEPPTDIELRFIKKQKRFGRTPKACADFSHCVECSKSCVVETLESVWLLLSFRHAIEYGKPLYIGSVNAVERYETLLLKIDLRLGLVDEATLKKARVKLQREGVAPVWQI
;
A
#
# COMPACT_ATOMS: atom_id res chain seq x y z
N MET A 1 6.88 19.81 18.69
CA MET A 1 7.46 20.08 17.37
C MET A 1 6.66 21.08 16.56
N ALA A 2 5.39 20.86 16.20
CA ALA A 2 4.61 21.78 15.34
C ALA A 2 4.63 23.26 15.80
N ARG A 3 4.52 23.54 17.10
CA ARG A 3 4.63 24.91 17.65
C ARG A 3 6.01 25.53 17.43
N HIS A 4 7.07 24.75 17.50
CA HIS A 4 8.43 25.21 17.25
C HIS A 4 8.60 25.63 15.78
N TYR A 5 8.13 24.79 14.83
CA TYR A 5 8.15 25.11 13.41
C TYR A 5 7.31 26.36 13.08
N LEU A 6 6.10 26.49 13.65
CA LEU A 6 5.28 27.67 13.44
C LEU A 6 5.95 28.94 14.02
N SER A 7 6.66 28.81 15.15
CA SER A 7 7.45 29.91 15.72
C SER A 7 8.58 30.34 14.79
N VAL A 8 9.28 29.39 14.16
CA VAL A 8 10.34 29.67 13.19
C VAL A 8 9.77 30.33 11.94
N VAL A 9 8.69 29.80 11.39
CA VAL A 9 8.01 30.34 10.21
C VAL A 9 7.49 31.76 10.50
N ASN A 10 6.81 31.98 11.63
CA ASN A 10 6.33 33.28 12.02
C ASN A 10 7.48 34.29 12.16
N ARG A 11 8.62 33.90 12.74
CA ARG A 11 9.80 34.74 12.87
C ARG A 11 10.34 35.11 11.49
N PHE A 12 10.45 34.13 10.58
CA PHE A 12 10.93 34.35 9.22
C PHE A 12 10.02 35.30 8.44
N LEU A 13 8.71 35.11 8.46
CA LEU A 13 7.74 35.92 7.75
C LEU A 13 7.63 37.35 8.33
N LEU A 14 7.75 37.49 9.66
CA LEU A 14 7.78 38.82 10.32
C LEU A 14 9.04 39.58 9.98
N THR A 15 10.22 38.93 10.00
CA THR A 15 11.50 39.58 9.64
C THR A 15 11.57 39.92 8.17
N GLY A 16 10.93 39.14 7.30
CA GLY A 16 10.80 39.45 5.87
C GLY A 16 9.74 40.48 5.51
N GLY A 17 9.01 41.03 6.48
CA GLY A 17 7.95 42.02 6.24
C GLY A 17 6.71 41.47 5.52
N GLN A 18 6.60 40.17 5.38
CA GLN A 18 5.52 39.50 4.63
C GLN A 18 4.23 39.36 5.44
N ILE A 19 4.28 39.46 6.75
CA ILE A 19 3.10 39.43 7.62
C ILE A 19 3.20 40.53 8.68
N GLN A 20 2.08 41.20 8.98
CA GLN A 20 2.02 42.26 10.01
C GLN A 20 1.68 41.70 11.39
N ARG A 21 1.11 40.48 11.48
CA ARG A 21 0.72 39.82 12.73
C ARG A 21 1.22 38.39 12.76
N ARG A 22 1.58 37.91 13.95
CA ARG A 22 1.89 36.50 14.15
C ARG A 22 0.62 35.66 13.90
N TYR A 23 0.78 34.56 13.19
CA TYR A 23 -0.27 33.54 13.16
C TYR A 23 -0.45 32.98 14.57
N GLU A 24 -1.64 33.13 15.12
CA GLU A 24 -1.95 32.66 16.45
C GLU A 24 -2.12 31.13 16.46
N TYR A 25 -1.66 30.54 17.56
CA TYR A 25 -1.66 29.09 17.76
C TYR A 25 -3.08 28.49 17.97
N GLU A 26 -4.14 29.28 17.88
CA GLU A 26 -5.51 28.85 18.15
C GLU A 26 -5.99 27.71 17.23
N PHE A 27 -5.41 27.62 16.04
CA PHE A 27 -5.73 26.56 15.08
C PHE A 27 -4.91 25.26 15.28
N LEU A 28 -3.85 25.30 16.06
CA LEU A 28 -3.16 24.08 16.42
C LEU A 28 -3.90 23.46 17.59
N PRO A 29 -4.35 22.20 17.47
CA PRO A 29 -4.99 21.53 18.59
C PRO A 29 -4.07 21.66 19.80
N LYS A 30 -4.60 22.22 20.90
CA LYS A 30 -3.92 22.20 22.19
C LYS A 30 -3.64 20.73 22.48
N GLY A 31 -2.41 20.30 22.20
CA GLY A 31 -2.03 18.92 22.42
C GLY A 31 -2.15 18.64 23.91
N THR A 32 -3.24 18.08 24.31
CA THR A 32 -3.26 17.22 25.47
C THR A 32 -2.34 16.08 25.11
N TYR A 33 -1.11 16.16 25.58
CA TYR A 33 -0.05 15.16 25.43
C TYR A 33 -0.38 13.89 26.25
N GLN A 34 -1.63 13.47 26.20
CA GLN A 34 -2.08 12.27 26.87
C GLN A 34 -2.89 11.44 25.90
N GLN A 35 -2.25 10.57 25.37
CA GLN A 35 -2.41 9.37 24.58
C GLN A 35 -1.56 9.51 23.31
N GLN A 36 -0.31 9.14 23.47
CA GLN A 36 0.44 8.57 22.37
C GLN A 36 -0.33 7.32 21.92
N GLY A 37 -1.40 7.54 21.18
CA GLY A 37 -1.90 6.46 20.31
C GLY A 37 -0.69 6.05 19.48
N ARG A 38 -0.43 4.74 19.39
CA ARG A 38 0.70 4.23 18.59
C ARG A 38 0.73 4.97 17.29
N ASP A 39 1.94 5.44 16.93
CA ASP A 39 2.17 6.11 15.67
C ASP A 39 1.72 5.21 14.51
N SER A 40 1.30 5.83 13.42
CA SER A 40 1.07 5.11 12.19
C SER A 40 2.38 4.45 11.74
N TYR A 41 2.27 3.31 11.11
CA TYR A 41 3.41 2.65 10.49
C TYR A 41 3.98 3.53 9.37
N THR A 42 5.28 3.46 9.21
CA THR A 42 5.91 3.94 8.00
C THR A 42 5.45 3.08 6.82
N ARG A 43 5.67 3.56 5.61
CA ARG A 43 5.32 2.85 4.39
C ARG A 43 6.01 1.50 4.29
N ASN A 44 7.31 1.45 4.60
CA ASN A 44 8.10 0.21 4.57
C ASN A 44 7.61 -0.78 5.62
N GLU A 45 7.31 -0.32 6.83
CA GLU A 45 6.74 -1.15 7.88
C GLU A 45 5.38 -1.71 7.48
N LEU A 46 4.48 -0.90 6.93
CA LEU A 46 3.18 -1.36 6.46
C LEU A 46 3.32 -2.40 5.34
N SER A 47 4.18 -2.16 4.36
CA SER A 47 4.45 -3.09 3.25
C SER A 47 4.97 -4.43 3.78
N GLU A 48 5.89 -4.39 4.73
CA GLU A 48 6.44 -5.60 5.34
C GLU A 48 5.39 -6.35 6.18
N ILE A 49 4.59 -5.64 6.99
CA ILE A 49 3.48 -6.23 7.73
C ILE A 49 2.52 -6.96 6.79
N LEU A 50 2.08 -6.30 5.72
CA LEU A 50 1.13 -6.90 4.78
C LEU A 50 1.72 -8.08 4.02
N ARG A 51 3.00 -8.00 3.66
CA ARG A 51 3.72 -9.10 3.02
C ARG A 51 3.76 -10.33 3.91
N GLN A 52 4.13 -10.16 5.19
CA GLN A 52 4.22 -11.25 6.14
C GLN A 52 2.84 -11.82 6.49
N LEU A 53 1.84 -10.97 6.76
CA LEU A 53 0.48 -11.43 7.02
C LEU A 53 -0.09 -12.23 5.85
N SER A 54 0.06 -11.75 4.62
CA SER A 54 -0.45 -12.43 3.44
C SER A 54 0.26 -13.77 3.22
N SER A 55 1.59 -13.79 3.35
CA SER A 55 2.37 -15.03 3.17
C SER A 55 2.03 -16.08 4.22
N MET A 56 1.89 -15.67 5.49
CA MET A 56 1.46 -16.55 6.57
C MET A 56 0.03 -17.06 6.34
N ASN A 57 -0.90 -16.19 5.97
CA ASN A 57 -2.28 -16.55 5.71
C ASN A 57 -2.42 -17.54 4.54
N GLU A 58 -1.71 -17.31 3.42
CA GLU A 58 -1.68 -18.23 2.28
C GLU A 58 -1.11 -19.60 2.65
N PHE A 59 -0.03 -19.63 3.42
CA PHE A 59 0.59 -20.88 3.88
C PHE A 59 -0.38 -21.68 4.77
N LEU A 60 -0.94 -21.03 5.79
CA LEU A 60 -1.89 -21.67 6.72
C LEU A 60 -3.16 -22.15 6.00
N ALA A 61 -3.69 -21.36 5.06
CA ALA A 61 -4.80 -21.76 4.21
C ALA A 61 -4.45 -23.01 3.38
N GLY A 62 -3.24 -23.12 2.87
CA GLY A 62 -2.74 -24.30 2.16
C GLY A 62 -2.74 -25.54 3.03
N CYS A 63 -2.17 -25.44 4.24
CA CYS A 63 -2.14 -26.52 5.23
C CYS A 63 -3.55 -27.02 5.59
N ILE A 64 -4.48 -26.09 5.83
CA ILE A 64 -5.87 -26.43 6.17
C ILE A 64 -6.57 -27.13 5.01
N ARG A 65 -6.46 -26.62 3.78
CA ARG A 65 -7.08 -27.27 2.60
C ARG A 65 -6.53 -28.67 2.36
N GLU A 66 -5.21 -28.84 2.48
CA GLU A 66 -4.58 -30.17 2.33
C GLU A 66 -5.10 -31.17 3.36
N HIS A 67 -5.28 -30.70 4.60
CA HIS A 67 -5.82 -31.53 5.66
C HIS A 67 -7.27 -31.96 5.42
N ILE A 68 -8.15 -30.99 5.06
CA ILE A 68 -9.55 -31.27 4.73
C ILE A 68 -9.61 -32.28 3.57
N ALA A 69 -8.85 -32.08 2.49
CA ALA A 69 -8.84 -32.98 1.32
C ALA A 69 -8.33 -34.39 1.63
N LYS A 70 -7.38 -34.54 2.57
CA LYS A 70 -6.93 -35.88 3.02
C LYS A 70 -7.98 -36.59 3.84
N SER A 71 -8.74 -35.85 4.66
CA SER A 71 -9.80 -36.41 5.47
C SER A 71 -10.99 -36.92 4.65
N GLU A 72 -11.38 -36.25 3.56
CA GLU A 72 -12.43 -36.66 2.65
C GLU A 72 -12.10 -38.00 1.97
N LYS A 73 -10.82 -38.35 1.84
CA LYS A 73 -10.36 -39.64 1.28
C LYS A 73 -10.42 -40.84 2.24
N GLY A 74 -11.11 -40.71 3.38
CA GLY A 74 -11.37 -41.82 4.31
C GLY A 74 -10.35 -41.99 5.43
N VAL A 75 -9.39 -41.09 5.58
CA VAL A 75 -8.52 -41.01 6.75
C VAL A 75 -9.32 -40.34 7.87
N ARG A 76 -10.17 -41.11 8.53
CA ARG A 76 -10.98 -40.70 9.68
C ARG A 76 -10.09 -40.51 10.93
N HIS A 77 -9.23 -39.57 10.93
CA HIS A 77 -8.68 -39.06 12.18
C HIS A 77 -8.59 -37.55 12.05
N PHE A 78 -9.54 -36.89 12.68
CA PHE A 78 -9.23 -35.60 13.28
C PHE A 78 -8.13 -35.90 14.29
N SER A 79 -6.96 -36.04 13.74
CA SER A 79 -5.82 -35.95 14.59
C SER A 79 -5.93 -34.62 15.33
N PRO A 80 -5.63 -34.57 16.63
CA PRO A 80 -5.25 -33.32 17.29
C PRO A 80 -4.32 -32.44 16.41
N SER A 81 -3.85 -32.98 15.32
CA SER A 81 -2.94 -32.41 14.34
C SER A 81 -3.44 -31.19 13.56
N LEU A 82 -4.73 -30.95 13.33
CA LEU A 82 -5.19 -29.61 12.89
C LEU A 82 -5.26 -28.65 14.07
N LEU A 83 -5.40 -29.21 15.26
CA LEU A 83 -5.56 -28.43 16.48
C LEU A 83 -4.23 -28.20 17.19
N ALA A 84 -3.24 -29.07 16.97
CA ALA A 84 -1.91 -28.95 17.55
C ALA A 84 -0.76 -29.40 16.65
N PRO A 85 -0.78 -29.21 15.33
CA PRO A 85 0.41 -29.56 14.57
C PRO A 85 1.43 -28.45 14.72
N VAL A 86 2.63 -28.88 14.87
CA VAL A 86 3.80 -28.08 14.63
C VAL A 86 3.99 -28.05 13.11
N TYR A 87 3.66 -26.92 12.48
CA TYR A 87 3.99 -26.70 11.08
C TYR A 87 5.29 -25.92 11.01
N GLU A 88 6.24 -26.48 10.31
CA GLU A 88 7.48 -25.83 9.94
C GLU A 88 7.18 -24.88 8.76
N ALA A 89 7.16 -23.60 9.01
CA ALA A 89 7.01 -22.60 7.97
C ALA A 89 8.32 -21.90 7.71
N TYR A 90 8.72 -21.89 6.44
CA TYR A 90 9.92 -21.15 6.02
C TYR A 90 9.55 -19.73 5.65
N PHE A 91 9.95 -18.75 6.47
CA PHE A 91 9.79 -17.35 6.19
C PHE A 91 11.07 -16.72 5.66
N ARG A 92 10.93 -15.89 4.63
CA ARG A 92 12.02 -15.07 4.12
C ARG A 92 12.06 -13.76 4.90
N TYR A 93 13.21 -13.40 5.42
CA TYR A 93 13.45 -12.15 6.11
C TYR A 93 14.74 -11.48 5.60
N PRO A 94 14.90 -10.15 5.76
CA PRO A 94 16.16 -9.48 5.44
C PRO A 94 17.27 -9.98 6.38
N GLY A 95 18.32 -10.58 5.85
CA GLY A 95 19.49 -11.01 6.59
C GLY A 95 20.72 -10.17 6.23
N GLU A 96 21.82 -10.35 6.93
CA GLU A 96 23.06 -9.59 6.74
C GLU A 96 23.62 -9.69 5.30
N ASN A 97 23.40 -10.82 4.62
CA ASN A 97 23.90 -11.09 3.27
C ASN A 97 22.76 -11.22 2.21
N GLY A 98 21.65 -10.56 2.43
CA GLY A 98 20.49 -10.63 1.52
C GLY A 98 19.25 -11.28 2.15
N VAL A 99 18.51 -12.09 1.39
CA VAL A 99 17.29 -12.72 1.89
C VAL A 99 17.64 -14.04 2.58
N SER A 100 17.51 -14.08 3.88
CA SER A 100 17.64 -15.30 4.70
C SER A 100 16.29 -16.02 4.82
N ARG A 101 16.35 -17.34 5.10
CA ARG A 101 15.17 -18.15 5.42
C ARG A 101 15.29 -18.63 6.85
N ALA A 102 14.22 -18.50 7.61
CA ALA A 102 14.11 -19.11 8.93
C ALA A 102 12.91 -20.05 8.97
N GLU A 103 13.08 -21.12 9.70
CA GLU A 103 12.04 -22.06 10.04
C GLU A 103 11.29 -21.55 11.27
N ILE A 104 9.99 -21.42 11.17
CA ILE A 104 9.13 -21.02 12.27
C ILE A 104 8.16 -22.16 12.53
N ILE A 105 8.15 -22.61 13.78
CA ILE A 105 7.18 -23.57 14.27
C ILE A 105 5.88 -22.80 14.59
N ILE A 106 4.86 -23.02 13.79
CA ILE A 106 3.54 -22.46 14.04
C ILE A 106 2.70 -23.51 14.76
N ARG A 107 2.37 -23.22 15.99
CA ARG A 107 1.35 -23.96 16.75
C ARG A 107 -0.01 -23.33 16.45
N ASP A 108 -1.09 -24.12 16.66
CA ASP A 108 -2.46 -23.62 16.52
C ASP A 108 -2.75 -23.00 15.14
N VAL A 109 -2.55 -23.83 14.09
CA VAL A 109 -2.67 -23.41 12.67
C VAL A 109 -4.02 -22.74 12.40
N LEU A 110 -5.09 -23.28 12.93
CA LEU A 110 -6.44 -22.75 12.71
C LEU A 110 -6.61 -21.37 13.34
N GLU A 111 -6.18 -21.18 14.60
CA GLU A 111 -6.25 -19.90 15.27
C GLU A 111 -5.38 -18.85 14.56
N ASN A 112 -4.15 -19.21 14.19
CA ASN A 112 -3.27 -18.30 13.47
C ASN A 112 -3.79 -17.94 12.07
N TYR A 113 -4.48 -18.86 11.38
CA TYR A 113 -5.17 -18.55 10.12
C TYR A 113 -6.25 -17.49 10.33
N PHE A 114 -7.11 -17.65 11.34
CA PHE A 114 -8.16 -16.66 11.63
C PHE A 114 -7.59 -15.34 12.16
N LEU A 115 -6.52 -15.36 12.93
CA LEU A 115 -5.83 -14.15 13.40
C LEU A 115 -5.23 -13.34 12.25
N THR A 116 -4.51 -13.99 11.35
CA THR A 116 -3.96 -13.30 10.16
C THR A 116 -5.08 -12.77 9.26
N SER A 117 -6.15 -13.55 9.08
CA SER A 117 -7.34 -13.13 8.33
C SER A 117 -8.05 -11.93 8.99
N PHE A 118 -8.14 -11.92 10.31
CA PHE A 118 -8.71 -10.81 11.06
C PHE A 118 -7.94 -9.50 10.84
N PHE A 119 -6.62 -9.52 10.93
CA PHE A 119 -5.80 -8.33 10.68
C PHE A 119 -5.88 -7.84 9.23
N LEU A 120 -5.89 -8.75 8.26
CA LEU A 120 -6.08 -8.41 6.85
C LEU A 120 -7.47 -7.81 6.59
N PHE A 121 -8.51 -8.36 7.20
CA PHE A 121 -9.87 -7.80 7.11
C PHE A 121 -9.94 -6.40 7.71
N CYS A 122 -9.35 -6.18 8.89
CA CYS A 122 -9.27 -4.85 9.50
C CYS A 122 -8.52 -3.84 8.62
N TYR A 123 -7.45 -4.28 7.97
CA TYR A 123 -6.71 -3.45 7.03
C TYR A 123 -7.57 -3.02 5.83
N HIS A 124 -8.27 -3.97 5.19
CA HIS A 124 -9.06 -3.68 4.00
C HIS A 124 -10.34 -2.88 4.27
N THR A 125 -10.97 -3.13 5.42
CA THR A 125 -12.25 -2.49 5.78
C THR A 125 -12.10 -1.24 6.65
N TRP A 126 -10.93 -1.04 7.26
CA TRP A 126 -10.68 -0.05 8.31
C TRP A 126 -11.57 -0.24 9.54
N GLY A 127 -12.01 -1.46 9.78
CA GLY A 127 -12.81 -1.84 10.93
C GLY A 127 -12.03 -1.75 12.25
N ASN A 128 -12.71 -1.42 13.34
CA ASN A 128 -12.13 -1.51 14.67
C ASN A 128 -12.23 -2.93 15.24
N THR A 129 -11.37 -3.27 16.18
CA THR A 129 -11.34 -4.59 16.81
C THR A 129 -12.72 -5.05 17.30
N SER A 130 -13.43 -4.21 18.07
CA SER A 130 -14.75 -4.58 18.63
C SER A 130 -15.82 -4.80 17.57
N GLN A 131 -15.75 -4.08 16.46
CA GLN A 131 -16.70 -4.20 15.36
C GLN A 131 -16.50 -5.48 14.59
N VAL A 132 -15.24 -5.81 14.28
CA VAL A 132 -14.88 -6.96 13.47
C VAL A 132 -14.99 -8.26 14.25
N LEU A 133 -14.67 -8.27 15.55
CA LEU A 133 -14.85 -9.45 16.42
C LEU A 133 -16.33 -9.84 16.60
N GLY A 134 -17.25 -8.88 16.49
CA GLY A 134 -18.69 -9.13 16.62
C GLY A 134 -19.36 -9.64 15.34
N LEU A 135 -18.63 -9.69 14.19
CA LEU A 135 -19.21 -10.13 12.92
C LEU A 135 -19.50 -11.62 12.90
N THR A 136 -20.65 -11.94 12.33
CA THR A 136 -21.04 -13.31 11.98
C THR A 136 -20.91 -13.54 10.48
N ARG A 137 -21.04 -14.82 10.08
CA ARG A 137 -21.03 -15.16 8.67
C ARG A 137 -22.23 -14.56 7.91
N ASP A 138 -23.36 -14.47 8.58
CA ASP A 138 -24.63 -13.97 8.01
C ASP A 138 -24.60 -12.44 7.80
N ASP A 139 -23.77 -11.73 8.54
CA ASP A 139 -23.56 -10.27 8.35
C ASP A 139 -22.86 -9.94 7.03
N ILE A 140 -22.31 -10.92 6.30
CA ILE A 140 -21.48 -10.69 5.11
C ILE A 140 -22.31 -10.81 3.83
N HIS A 141 -22.39 -9.72 3.09
CA HIS A 141 -23.09 -9.64 1.82
C HIS A 141 -22.11 -9.46 0.66
N LEU A 142 -22.38 -10.16 -0.42
CA LEU A 142 -21.60 -10.12 -1.67
C LEU A 142 -22.50 -9.54 -2.76
N ASP A 143 -22.06 -8.47 -3.39
CA ASP A 143 -22.77 -7.82 -4.48
C ASP A 143 -21.82 -7.47 -5.65
N GLU A 144 -22.35 -6.88 -6.70
CA GLU A 144 -21.57 -6.49 -7.88
C GLU A 144 -20.51 -5.42 -7.56
N LYS A 145 -20.72 -4.61 -6.52
CA LYS A 145 -19.81 -3.54 -6.09
C LYS A 145 -18.70 -4.06 -5.18
N GLY A 146 -18.88 -5.23 -4.57
CA GLY A 146 -17.90 -5.82 -3.67
C GLY A 146 -18.49 -6.61 -2.52
N ILE A 147 -17.86 -6.45 -1.36
CA ILE A 147 -18.25 -7.09 -0.11
C ILE A 147 -18.66 -6.00 0.87
N SER A 148 -19.76 -6.22 1.56
CA SER A 148 -20.23 -5.34 2.62
C SER A 148 -20.71 -6.14 3.83
N THR A 149 -20.69 -5.52 5.00
CA THR A 149 -21.29 -6.09 6.21
C THR A 149 -22.67 -5.50 6.44
N ASP A 150 -23.44 -6.12 7.31
CA ASP A 150 -24.56 -5.44 7.94
C ASP A 150 -24.10 -4.22 8.76
N TYR A 151 -25.06 -3.43 9.21
CA TYR A 151 -24.76 -2.28 10.02
C TYR A 151 -24.29 -2.67 11.42
N VAL A 152 -23.04 -2.40 11.72
CA VAL A 152 -22.40 -2.67 13.00
C VAL A 152 -22.42 -1.42 13.88
N TYR A 153 -22.83 -1.57 15.12
CA TYR A 153 -22.88 -0.44 16.07
C TYR A 153 -21.49 0.02 16.50
N LYS A 154 -21.21 1.30 16.36
CA LYS A 154 -19.98 1.97 16.80
C LYS A 154 -20.25 2.74 18.10
N GLY A 155 -20.13 2.09 19.26
CA GLY A 155 -20.51 2.64 20.55
C GLY A 155 -19.90 4.00 20.89
N ARG A 156 -18.60 4.21 20.62
CA ARG A 156 -17.94 5.51 20.88
C ARG A 156 -18.50 6.68 20.08
N ALA A 157 -19.10 6.41 18.92
CA ALA A 157 -19.66 7.42 18.04
C ALA A 157 -21.19 7.40 18.02
N ASN A 158 -21.81 6.53 18.81
CA ASN A 158 -23.26 6.31 18.90
C ASN A 158 -23.92 6.23 17.51
N LYS A 159 -23.36 5.44 16.62
CA LYS A 159 -23.87 5.28 15.24
C LYS A 159 -23.64 3.88 14.69
N TYR A 160 -24.45 3.52 13.73
CA TYR A 160 -24.26 2.32 12.93
C TYR A 160 -23.34 2.60 11.75
N ILE A 161 -22.47 1.66 11.45
CA ILE A 161 -21.53 1.75 10.32
C ILE A 161 -21.59 0.47 9.50
N ARG A 162 -21.21 0.56 8.23
CA ARG A 162 -21.08 -0.57 7.33
C ARG A 162 -19.63 -0.71 6.90
N LEU A 163 -19.06 -1.90 7.04
CA LEU A 163 -17.69 -2.17 6.58
C LEU A 163 -17.74 -2.67 5.14
N THR A 164 -16.82 -2.22 4.29
CA THR A 164 -16.85 -2.53 2.86
C THR A 164 -15.47 -2.86 2.30
N ILE A 165 -15.41 -3.80 1.35
CA ILE A 165 -14.26 -4.07 0.50
C ILE A 165 -14.74 -3.96 -0.94
N GLY A 166 -14.30 -2.95 -1.68
CA GLY A 166 -14.66 -2.75 -3.08
C GLY A 166 -14.12 -3.87 -3.98
N LYS A 167 -14.89 -4.19 -5.03
CA LYS A 167 -14.45 -5.11 -6.07
C LYS A 167 -13.32 -4.44 -6.86
N SER A 168 -12.20 -5.14 -6.98
CA SER A 168 -11.10 -4.70 -7.82
C SER A 168 -11.28 -5.24 -9.23
N GLU A 169 -11.05 -4.41 -10.24
CA GLU A 169 -11.01 -4.84 -11.66
C GLU A 169 -9.81 -5.74 -11.94
N TYR A 170 -8.78 -5.66 -11.12
CA TYR A 170 -7.58 -6.49 -11.24
C TYR A 170 -7.72 -7.76 -10.40
N VAL A 171 -7.81 -8.89 -11.09
CA VAL A 171 -7.85 -10.24 -10.48
C VAL A 171 -6.44 -10.58 -9.98
N THR A 172 -6.07 -10.11 -8.82
CA THR A 172 -4.89 -10.60 -8.11
C THR A 172 -5.34 -11.34 -6.85
N LYS A 173 -4.73 -12.48 -6.56
CA LYS A 173 -5.04 -13.27 -5.35
C LYS A 173 -4.85 -12.47 -4.04
N ARG A 174 -4.14 -11.33 -4.11
CA ARG A 174 -3.85 -10.41 -2.98
C ARG A 174 -4.76 -9.19 -2.93
N ALA A 175 -5.60 -8.96 -3.95
CA ALA A 175 -6.61 -7.91 -3.87
C ALA A 175 -7.61 -8.27 -2.78
N GLY A 176 -7.92 -7.33 -1.90
CA GLY A 176 -8.74 -7.56 -0.71
C GLY A 176 -10.06 -8.28 -0.98
N TYR A 177 -10.71 -7.99 -2.11
CA TYR A 177 -11.93 -8.65 -2.56
C TYR A 177 -11.72 -10.16 -2.79
N TYR A 178 -10.77 -10.54 -3.65
CA TYR A 178 -10.55 -11.94 -4.03
C TYR A 178 -9.95 -12.77 -2.88
N TRP A 179 -9.08 -12.16 -2.08
CA TRP A 179 -8.59 -12.74 -0.85
C TRP A 179 -9.75 -13.08 0.08
N PHE A 180 -10.67 -12.14 0.31
CA PHE A 180 -11.77 -12.33 1.24
C PHE A 180 -12.78 -13.36 0.74
N LEU A 181 -13.05 -13.43 -0.57
CA LEU A 181 -13.85 -14.51 -1.15
C LEU A 181 -13.23 -15.89 -0.87
N SER A 182 -11.91 -15.99 -1.01
CA SER A 182 -11.18 -17.23 -0.71
C SER A 182 -11.24 -17.57 0.78
N PHE A 183 -11.15 -16.54 1.63
CA PHE A 183 -11.29 -16.67 3.09
C PHE A 183 -12.69 -17.20 3.46
N ILE A 184 -13.76 -16.61 2.97
CA ILE A 184 -15.13 -17.02 3.26
C ILE A 184 -15.36 -18.47 2.88
N ARG A 185 -14.95 -18.89 1.68
CA ARG A 185 -15.07 -20.27 1.22
C ARG A 185 -14.34 -21.23 2.16
N LEU A 186 -13.08 -20.94 2.46
CA LEU A 186 -12.31 -21.82 3.36
C LEU A 186 -12.86 -21.83 4.80
N ARG A 187 -13.36 -20.68 5.28
CA ARG A 187 -14.04 -20.61 6.58
C ARG A 187 -15.26 -21.54 6.61
N ASP A 188 -16.09 -21.51 5.56
CA ASP A 188 -17.28 -22.34 5.45
C ASP A 188 -16.89 -23.84 5.33
N ASP A 189 -15.85 -24.18 4.56
CA ASP A 189 -15.30 -25.53 4.48
C ASP A 189 -14.80 -26.03 5.85
N ILE A 190 -14.09 -25.19 6.62
CA ILE A 190 -13.64 -25.51 7.97
C ILE A 190 -14.81 -25.81 8.89
N VAL A 191 -15.84 -24.95 8.89
CA VAL A 191 -17.01 -25.15 9.76
C VAL A 191 -17.78 -26.40 9.38
N ASN A 192 -18.03 -26.62 8.10
CA ASN A 192 -18.69 -27.82 7.58
C ASN A 192 -17.90 -29.08 7.97
N TYR A 193 -16.60 -29.05 7.86
CA TYR A 193 -15.73 -30.15 8.25
C TYR A 193 -15.84 -30.42 9.77
N LEU A 194 -15.73 -29.41 10.61
CA LEU A 194 -15.82 -29.57 12.07
C LEU A 194 -17.20 -30.06 12.52
N VAL A 195 -18.26 -29.59 11.88
CA VAL A 195 -19.64 -30.02 12.17
C VAL A 195 -19.86 -31.49 11.73
N SER A 196 -19.43 -31.87 10.53
CA SER A 196 -19.67 -33.19 9.98
C SER A 196 -18.75 -34.27 10.54
N ALA A 197 -17.46 -33.96 10.76
CA ALA A 197 -16.47 -34.96 11.22
C ALA A 197 -16.46 -35.12 12.73
N ASP A 198 -16.68 -34.03 13.51
CA ASP A 198 -16.48 -34.02 14.95
C ASP A 198 -17.73 -33.66 15.77
N ASN A 199 -18.89 -33.57 15.10
CA ASN A 199 -20.15 -33.18 15.75
C ASN A 199 -20.05 -31.86 16.57
N PHE A 200 -19.29 -30.89 16.09
CA PHE A 200 -19.33 -29.56 16.69
C PHE A 200 -20.65 -28.86 16.37
N PRO A 201 -21.17 -28.05 17.25
CA PRO A 201 -22.34 -27.22 16.93
C PRO A 201 -21.98 -26.20 15.85
N PRO A 202 -22.91 -25.85 14.96
CA PRO A 202 -22.68 -24.83 13.94
C PRO A 202 -22.35 -23.48 14.61
N VAL A 203 -21.35 -22.77 14.05
CA VAL A 203 -20.87 -21.49 14.59
C VAL A 203 -21.02 -20.41 13.56
N GLN A 204 -21.69 -19.35 13.98
CA GLN A 204 -21.95 -18.18 13.14
C GLN A 204 -20.79 -17.18 13.12
N ALA A 205 -19.91 -17.17 14.13
CA ALA A 205 -18.79 -16.22 14.19
C ALA A 205 -17.96 -16.23 12.92
N LEU A 206 -17.62 -15.05 12.41
CA LEU A 206 -16.81 -14.91 11.18
C LEU A 206 -15.37 -15.37 11.41
N PHE A 207 -14.80 -15.02 12.55
CA PHE A 207 -13.42 -15.35 12.95
C PHE A 207 -13.45 -16.29 14.15
N LEU A 208 -12.83 -17.46 14.00
CA LEU A 208 -12.83 -18.53 14.99
C LEU A 208 -11.50 -18.53 15.75
N SER A 209 -11.55 -18.96 17.01
CA SER A 209 -10.38 -19.33 17.78
C SER A 209 -10.14 -20.83 17.70
N GLU A 210 -9.16 -21.31 18.43
CA GLU A 210 -8.87 -22.73 18.55
C GLU A 210 -10.10 -23.50 19.10
N PRO A 211 -10.52 -24.58 18.43
CA PRO A 211 -11.62 -25.41 18.90
C PRO A 211 -11.21 -26.17 20.17
N GLN A 212 -12.04 -26.11 21.19
CA GLN A 212 -11.82 -26.93 22.39
C GLN A 212 -12.45 -28.31 22.20
N VAL A 213 -11.64 -29.26 21.74
CA VAL A 213 -12.05 -30.65 21.42
C VAL A 213 -12.73 -31.31 22.62
N LYS A 214 -12.20 -31.15 23.84
CA LYS A 214 -12.77 -31.73 25.06
C LYS A 214 -14.21 -31.33 25.30
N PHE A 215 -14.58 -30.11 24.92
CA PHE A 215 -15.93 -29.55 25.13
C PHE A 215 -16.77 -29.49 23.87
N ARG A 216 -16.20 -29.89 22.71
CA ARG A 216 -16.83 -29.76 21.39
C ARG A 216 -17.38 -28.35 21.13
N LYS A 217 -16.58 -27.34 21.49
CA LYS A 217 -16.94 -25.93 21.37
C LYS A 217 -15.99 -25.21 20.45
N LEU A 218 -16.57 -24.48 19.50
CA LEU A 218 -15.87 -23.47 18.70
C LEU A 218 -16.17 -22.10 19.31
N TYR A 219 -15.13 -21.31 19.49
CA TYR A 219 -15.25 -19.97 20.04
C TYR A 219 -14.91 -18.94 18.96
N SER A 220 -15.47 -17.75 19.10
CA SER A 220 -15.03 -16.60 18.34
C SER A 220 -13.70 -16.10 18.87
N LEU A 221 -12.90 -15.47 18.00
CA LEU A 221 -11.74 -14.69 18.43
C LEU A 221 -12.17 -13.63 19.45
N ASN A 222 -11.29 -13.34 20.37
CA ASN A 222 -11.48 -12.28 21.37
C ASN A 222 -10.20 -11.42 21.49
N PRO A 223 -10.24 -10.28 22.21
CA PRO A 223 -9.10 -9.39 22.33
C PRO A 223 -7.83 -10.04 22.91
N SER A 224 -7.95 -11.06 23.75
CA SER A 224 -6.77 -11.73 24.34
C SER A 224 -6.00 -12.52 23.30
N HIS A 225 -6.67 -13.18 22.34
CA HIS A 225 -6.02 -13.89 21.24
C HIS A 225 -5.21 -12.92 20.37
N LEU A 226 -5.76 -11.74 20.07
CA LEU A 226 -5.05 -10.71 19.31
C LEU A 226 -3.81 -10.21 20.03
N THR A 227 -3.90 -10.02 21.34
CA THR A 227 -2.78 -9.59 22.17
C THR A 227 -1.69 -10.67 22.24
N LYS A 228 -2.07 -11.93 22.43
CA LYS A 228 -1.16 -13.08 22.42
C LYS A 228 -0.44 -13.20 21.09
N PHE A 229 -1.15 -13.11 19.96
CA PHE A 229 -0.58 -13.16 18.62
C PHE A 229 0.51 -12.12 18.38
N SER A 230 0.28 -10.88 18.85
CA SER A 230 1.16 -9.73 18.55
C SER A 230 2.34 -9.55 19.51
N ASN A 231 2.25 -10.01 20.78
CA ASN A 231 3.14 -9.48 21.81
C ASN A 231 4.22 -10.43 22.36
N SER A 232 3.96 -11.70 22.66
CA SER A 232 4.97 -12.47 23.41
C SER A 232 5.14 -13.93 23.02
N GLU A 233 4.09 -14.62 22.66
CA GLU A 233 4.12 -16.07 22.46
C GLU A 233 3.52 -16.52 21.13
N GLY A 234 2.96 -15.59 20.36
CA GLY A 234 2.30 -15.87 19.08
C GLY A 234 3.26 -15.94 17.91
N ALA A 235 2.73 -16.40 16.78
CA ALA A 235 3.49 -16.52 15.54
C ALA A 235 4.09 -15.18 15.06
N TRP A 236 3.38 -14.07 15.28
CA TRP A 236 3.90 -12.74 14.94
C TRP A 236 5.08 -12.32 15.81
N ALA A 237 5.04 -12.62 17.10
CA ALA A 237 6.15 -12.35 18.01
C ALA A 237 7.40 -13.14 17.63
N THR A 238 7.23 -14.41 17.27
CA THR A 238 8.34 -15.25 16.77
C THR A 238 8.95 -14.66 15.49
N MET A 239 8.11 -14.21 14.55
CA MET A 239 8.61 -13.55 13.33
C MET A 239 9.39 -12.26 13.63
N ARG A 240 8.96 -11.49 14.63
CA ARG A 240 9.67 -10.28 15.07
C ARG A 240 11.03 -10.58 15.72
N GLN A 241 11.17 -11.70 16.39
CA GLN A 241 12.48 -12.14 16.93
C GLN A 241 13.46 -12.42 15.79
N LEU A 242 12.99 -12.99 14.70
CA LEU A 242 13.79 -13.28 13.50
C LEU A 242 14.02 -12.04 12.63
N ASN A 243 13.08 -11.12 12.62
CA ASN A 243 13.15 -9.86 11.88
C ASN A 243 12.86 -8.68 12.82
N PRO A 244 13.86 -8.14 13.53
CA PRO A 244 13.67 -7.02 14.45
C PRO A 244 13.13 -5.75 13.82
N SER A 245 13.24 -5.59 12.50
CA SER A 245 12.64 -4.46 11.77
C SER A 245 11.12 -4.58 11.61
N LEU A 246 10.55 -5.77 11.86
CA LEU A 246 9.12 -6.00 11.79
C LEU A 246 8.43 -5.40 13.03
N PRO A 247 7.55 -4.40 12.88
CA PRO A 247 6.92 -3.76 14.03
C PRO A 247 5.85 -4.65 14.67
N SER A 248 5.44 -4.32 15.88
CA SER A 248 4.28 -4.95 16.51
C SER A 248 3.02 -4.57 15.75
N ILE A 249 2.16 -5.56 15.47
CA ILE A 249 0.91 -5.34 14.73
C ILE A 249 -0.22 -4.95 15.66
N THR A 250 -0.99 -3.93 15.26
CA THR A 250 -2.23 -3.53 15.94
C THR A 250 -3.27 -3.05 14.94
N VAL A 251 -4.54 -3.31 15.24
CA VAL A 251 -5.66 -2.85 14.39
C VAL A 251 -5.68 -1.32 14.28
N SER A 252 -5.42 -0.61 15.38
CA SER A 252 -5.37 0.85 15.38
C SER A 252 -4.25 1.40 14.52
N GLY A 253 -3.07 0.77 14.54
CA GLY A 253 -1.93 1.14 13.70
C GLY A 253 -2.24 0.91 12.22
N LEU A 254 -2.73 -0.27 11.85
CA LEU A 254 -3.14 -0.59 10.49
C LEU A 254 -4.18 0.41 9.96
N ARG A 255 -5.22 0.66 10.74
CA ARG A 255 -6.28 1.58 10.38
C ARG A 255 -5.75 3.01 10.18
N LYS A 256 -5.04 3.56 11.19
CA LYS A 256 -4.49 4.91 11.13
C LYS A 256 -3.57 5.09 9.93
N THR A 257 -2.73 4.10 9.66
CA THR A 257 -1.84 4.12 8.50
C THR A 257 -2.61 4.08 7.18
N SER A 258 -3.62 3.21 7.07
CA SER A 258 -4.45 3.12 5.86
C SER A 258 -5.21 4.42 5.59
N GLU A 259 -5.76 5.03 6.62
CA GLU A 259 -6.45 6.33 6.52
C GLU A 259 -5.49 7.43 6.03
N GLN A 260 -4.33 7.57 6.66
CA GLN A 260 -3.33 8.58 6.30
C GLN A 260 -2.75 8.35 4.90
N TYR A 261 -2.51 7.09 4.56
CA TYR A 261 -1.97 6.73 3.26
C TYR A 261 -2.97 7.02 2.14
N THR A 262 -4.25 6.68 2.34
CA THR A 262 -5.31 6.96 1.38
C THR A 262 -5.54 8.46 1.21
N ASP A 263 -5.56 9.21 2.32
CA ASP A 263 -5.70 10.67 2.28
C ASP A 263 -4.58 11.33 1.49
N ARG A 264 -3.34 10.92 1.74
CA ARG A 264 -2.16 11.40 1.02
C ARG A 264 -2.24 11.07 -0.47
N THR A 265 -2.69 9.85 -0.81
CA THR A 265 -2.74 9.36 -2.19
C THR A 265 -3.84 10.06 -2.99
N LEU A 266 -5.04 10.17 -2.42
CA LEU A 266 -6.18 10.81 -3.07
C LEU A 266 -6.14 12.33 -2.97
N LYS A 267 -5.35 12.88 -2.04
CA LYS A 267 -5.37 14.32 -1.68
C LYS A 267 -6.78 14.81 -1.36
N ASN A 268 -7.63 13.94 -0.83
CA ASN A 268 -9.04 14.19 -0.56
C ASN A 268 -9.47 13.60 0.79
N GLY A 269 -9.36 14.42 1.84
CA GLY A 269 -9.72 14.04 3.21
C GLY A 269 -11.21 13.73 3.40
N LEU A 270 -12.10 14.23 2.53
CA LEU A 270 -13.53 13.93 2.61
C LEU A 270 -13.81 12.47 2.26
N ILE A 271 -13.23 11.96 1.17
CA ILE A 271 -13.36 10.55 0.77
C ILE A 271 -12.78 9.65 1.86
N THR A 272 -11.63 10.02 2.41
CA THR A 272 -10.99 9.27 3.50
C THR A 272 -11.85 9.27 4.75
N ALA A 273 -12.41 10.43 5.14
CA ALA A 273 -13.31 10.54 6.28
C ALA A 273 -14.60 9.74 6.08
N GLU A 274 -15.15 9.73 4.87
CA GLU A 274 -16.35 8.96 4.51
C GLU A 274 -16.08 7.46 4.62
N LYS A 275 -15.02 6.94 4.00
CA LYS A 275 -14.65 5.52 4.10
C LYS A 275 -14.35 5.10 5.54
N ALA A 276 -13.64 5.92 6.31
CA ALA A 276 -13.37 5.70 7.72
C ALA A 276 -14.60 5.93 8.61
N GLN A 277 -15.67 6.46 8.01
CA GLN A 277 -16.92 6.80 8.67
C GLN A 277 -16.69 7.71 9.89
N HIS A 278 -15.84 8.70 9.73
CA HIS A 278 -15.63 9.79 10.67
C HIS A 278 -16.50 10.99 10.31
N ASN A 279 -16.89 11.77 11.33
CA ASN A 279 -17.28 13.13 11.04
C ASN A 279 -16.03 13.96 10.74
N TRP A 280 -16.21 15.04 9.98
CA TRP A 280 -15.09 15.88 9.54
C TRP A 280 -14.25 16.44 10.70
N GLY A 281 -14.89 16.82 11.80
CA GLY A 281 -14.19 17.30 13.00
C GLY A 281 -13.31 16.24 13.66
N THR A 282 -13.76 14.97 13.69
CA THR A 282 -12.98 13.85 14.20
C THR A 282 -11.80 13.53 13.27
N TYR A 283 -12.05 13.55 11.97
CA TYR A 283 -11.00 13.35 10.97
C TYR A 283 -9.91 14.40 11.09
N ARG A 284 -10.26 15.68 11.06
CA ARG A 284 -9.28 16.78 11.21
C ARG A 284 -8.46 16.71 12.48
N ARG A 285 -9.08 16.38 13.60
CA ARG A 285 -8.37 16.33 14.91
C ARG A 285 -7.39 15.18 15.02
N ASN A 286 -7.72 14.02 14.48
CA ASN A 286 -6.99 12.79 14.78
C ASN A 286 -6.17 12.24 13.60
N TYR A 287 -6.51 12.61 12.37
CA TYR A 287 -5.94 11.97 11.17
C TYR A 287 -5.33 12.98 10.18
N ALA A 288 -5.86 14.20 10.09
CA ALA A 288 -5.37 15.22 9.15
C ALA A 288 -3.97 15.76 9.49
N ALA A 289 -3.45 15.51 10.69
CA ALA A 289 -2.12 15.96 11.10
C ALA A 289 -0.97 15.26 10.34
N GLY A 290 -1.28 14.22 9.56
CA GLY A 290 -0.29 13.47 8.79
C GLY A 290 0.68 12.65 9.64
N ASN A 291 1.51 11.88 8.95
CA ASN A 291 2.66 11.22 9.55
C ASN A 291 3.86 12.19 9.50
N PRO A 292 4.67 12.34 10.56
CA PRO A 292 5.90 13.15 10.56
C PRO A 292 6.85 12.80 9.40
N GLN A 293 6.93 11.53 9.03
CA GLN A 293 7.69 11.06 7.87
C GLN A 293 7.10 11.62 6.56
N GLY A 294 5.79 11.57 6.38
CA GLY A 294 5.13 12.15 5.21
C GLY A 294 5.27 13.67 5.12
N ALA A 295 5.28 14.36 6.25
CA ALA A 295 5.56 15.79 6.30
C ALA A 295 7.01 16.12 5.87
N LYS A 296 7.98 15.31 6.29
CA LYS A 296 9.38 15.43 5.88
C LYS A 296 9.55 15.20 4.37
N GLU A 297 8.93 14.16 3.84
CA GLU A 297 8.97 13.84 2.39
C GLU A 297 8.30 14.93 1.56
N ASN A 298 7.14 15.47 1.99
CA ASN A 298 6.49 16.58 1.31
C ASN A 298 7.31 17.86 1.34
N PHE A 299 8.01 18.13 2.46
CA PHE A 299 8.90 19.26 2.56
C PHE A 299 10.13 19.10 1.66
N SER A 300 10.72 17.89 1.61
CA SER A 300 11.80 17.56 0.68
C SER A 300 11.34 17.77 -0.78
N ALA A 301 10.19 17.24 -1.15
CA ALA A 301 9.65 17.41 -2.50
C ALA A 301 9.36 18.87 -2.85
N ALA A 302 8.92 19.68 -1.88
CA ALA A 302 8.73 21.11 -2.09
C ALA A 302 10.05 21.86 -2.29
N LEU A 303 11.10 21.51 -1.53
CA LEU A 303 12.44 22.04 -1.72
C LEU A 303 13.01 21.64 -3.08
N ASP A 304 12.86 20.36 -3.46
CA ASP A 304 13.30 19.87 -4.77
C ASP A 304 12.58 20.62 -5.91
N THR A 305 11.29 20.93 -5.74
CA THR A 305 10.53 21.73 -6.72
C THR A 305 11.07 23.15 -6.83
N LEU A 306 11.38 23.81 -5.70
CA LEU A 306 11.97 25.15 -5.70
C LEU A 306 13.38 25.16 -6.31
N MET A 307 14.19 24.16 -5.99
CA MET A 307 15.52 24.00 -6.60
C MET A 307 15.42 23.76 -8.11
N ASN A 308 14.50 22.90 -8.55
CA ASN A 308 14.26 22.62 -9.96
C ASN A 308 13.78 23.87 -10.73
N GLN A 309 12.93 24.72 -10.12
CA GLN A 309 12.54 25.98 -10.73
C GLN A 309 13.75 26.92 -10.93
N GLY A 310 14.66 26.96 -9.95
CA GLY A 310 15.91 27.70 -10.09
C GLY A 310 16.85 27.14 -11.17
N ILE A 311 16.79 25.84 -11.41
CA ILE A 311 17.58 25.17 -12.47
C ILE A 311 16.98 25.43 -13.84
N ALA A 312 15.66 25.36 -14.01
CA ALA A 312 14.96 25.51 -15.27
C ALA A 312 15.17 26.88 -15.96
N THR A 313 15.59 27.89 -15.21
CA THR A 313 15.92 29.24 -15.74
C THR A 313 17.36 29.38 -16.23
N ARG A 314 18.21 28.37 -16.02
CA ARG A 314 19.63 28.42 -16.42
C ARG A 314 19.83 28.07 -17.89
N ALA A 315 20.99 28.44 -18.40
CA ALA A 315 21.40 28.04 -19.76
C ALA A 315 21.48 26.50 -19.88
N LEU A 316 21.26 25.98 -21.10
CA LEU A 316 21.28 24.54 -21.38
C LEU A 316 22.57 23.87 -20.87
N SER A 317 23.72 24.48 -21.09
CA SER A 317 25.02 23.93 -20.67
C SER A 317 25.17 23.77 -19.16
N GLU A 318 24.52 24.62 -18.35
CA GLU A 318 24.49 24.49 -16.91
C GLU A 318 23.49 23.43 -16.47
N ARG A 319 22.34 23.35 -17.13
CA ARG A 319 21.32 22.32 -16.88
C ARG A 319 21.81 20.91 -17.23
N VAL A 320 22.58 20.77 -18.30
CA VAL A 320 23.24 19.50 -18.67
C VAL A 320 24.22 19.07 -17.56
N LYS A 321 25.02 19.97 -17.00
CA LYS A 321 25.92 19.61 -15.88
C LYS A 321 25.16 19.09 -14.67
N VAL A 322 24.05 19.74 -14.28
CA VAL A 322 23.20 19.28 -13.17
C VAL A 322 22.51 17.95 -13.51
N ALA A 323 22.09 17.76 -14.76
CA ALA A 323 21.51 16.52 -15.22
C ALA A 323 22.52 15.36 -15.15
N ASP A 324 23.77 15.59 -15.55
CA ASP A 324 24.86 14.59 -15.46
C ASP A 324 25.15 14.19 -14.02
N GLU A 325 25.17 15.15 -13.07
CA GLU A 325 25.33 14.87 -11.64
C GLU A 325 24.18 14.00 -11.08
N LEU A 326 22.99 14.11 -11.67
CA LEU A 326 21.81 13.30 -11.33
C LEU A 326 21.73 11.97 -12.13
N GLY A 327 22.69 11.71 -13.00
CA GLY A 327 22.70 10.54 -13.90
C GLY A 327 21.59 10.60 -14.97
N ILE A 328 21.18 11.79 -15.41
CA ILE A 328 20.14 12.02 -16.41
C ILE A 328 20.79 12.63 -17.66
N ASP A 329 20.64 11.98 -18.80
CA ASP A 329 21.04 12.55 -20.10
C ASP A 329 20.00 13.60 -20.54
N LEU A 330 20.40 14.87 -20.67
CA LEU A 330 19.55 15.99 -21.11
C LEU A 330 20.05 16.50 -22.47
N ARG A 331 19.14 16.58 -23.45
CA ARG A 331 19.44 16.98 -24.84
C ARG A 331 18.52 18.10 -25.32
N GLY A 332 19.06 19.05 -26.01
CA GLY A 332 18.31 20.16 -26.62
C GLY A 332 17.53 19.75 -27.89
N SER A 333 17.86 18.63 -28.53
CA SER A 333 17.20 18.11 -29.71
C SER A 333 17.02 16.58 -29.64
N ASP A 334 16.23 16.04 -30.57
CA ASP A 334 15.98 14.60 -30.71
C ASP A 334 16.94 13.91 -31.71
N GLU A 335 17.98 14.59 -32.12
CA GLU A 335 18.96 14.02 -33.06
C GLU A 335 19.66 12.79 -32.44
N GLY A 336 19.66 11.68 -33.18
CA GLY A 336 20.30 10.43 -32.78
C GLY A 336 19.62 9.64 -31.67
N VAL A 337 18.36 9.94 -31.39
CA VAL A 337 17.52 9.18 -30.42
C VAL A 337 16.13 8.91 -30.98
N ASP A 338 15.55 7.79 -30.62
CA ASP A 338 14.14 7.48 -30.92
C ASP A 338 13.24 8.07 -29.85
N LEU A 339 12.34 8.98 -30.26
CA LEU A 339 11.36 9.53 -29.33
C LEU A 339 10.30 8.46 -28.97
N LEU A 340 10.17 8.17 -27.68
CA LEU A 340 9.24 7.20 -27.16
C LEU A 340 7.87 7.84 -26.87
N LEU A 341 6.82 7.00 -26.81
CA LEU A 341 5.46 7.46 -26.52
C LEU A 341 5.30 8.10 -25.13
N ASN A 342 6.19 7.82 -24.19
CA ASN A 342 6.22 8.47 -22.87
C ASN A 342 6.98 9.81 -22.85
N GLY A 343 7.45 10.29 -24.02
CA GLY A 343 8.14 11.57 -24.17
C GLY A 343 9.64 11.55 -23.83
N LEU A 344 10.21 10.39 -23.49
CA LEU A 344 11.67 10.24 -23.35
C LEU A 344 12.29 9.84 -24.68
N GLY A 345 13.52 10.24 -24.91
CA GLY A 345 14.35 9.72 -25.99
C GLY A 345 14.99 8.38 -25.61
N CYS A 346 15.23 7.51 -26.55
CA CYS A 346 15.93 6.23 -26.37
C CYS A 346 17.10 6.11 -27.32
N ARG A 347 18.28 5.79 -26.83
CA ARG A 347 19.46 5.45 -27.63
C ARG A 347 19.40 3.96 -28.02
N SER A 348 18.43 3.63 -28.88
CA SER A 348 18.12 2.24 -29.28
C SER A 348 19.27 1.52 -29.96
N GLN A 349 20.19 2.26 -30.59
CA GLN A 349 21.38 1.76 -31.28
C GLN A 349 22.42 1.14 -30.32
N GLU A 350 22.38 1.47 -29.05
CA GLU A 350 23.30 0.94 -28.04
C GLU A 350 22.97 -0.52 -27.65
N PRO A 351 23.95 -1.28 -27.12
CA PRO A 351 23.72 -2.64 -26.66
C PRO A 351 22.55 -2.72 -25.62
N PRO A 352 21.78 -3.82 -25.60
CA PRO A 352 20.62 -3.94 -24.73
C PRO A 352 20.99 -3.85 -23.24
N THR A 353 20.23 -3.08 -22.47
CA THR A 353 20.38 -2.96 -21.00
C THR A 353 19.76 -4.15 -20.28
N ASP A 354 20.08 -4.31 -18.99
CA ASP A 354 19.45 -5.32 -18.13
C ASP A 354 17.92 -5.18 -18.08
N ILE A 355 17.40 -3.95 -18.17
CA ILE A 355 15.95 -3.67 -18.19
C ILE A 355 15.34 -4.24 -19.47
N GLU A 356 15.96 -3.99 -20.61
CA GLU A 356 15.52 -4.53 -21.92
C GLU A 356 15.58 -6.05 -21.93
N LEU A 357 16.67 -6.64 -21.44
CA LEU A 357 16.83 -8.09 -21.38
C LEU A 357 15.78 -8.75 -20.49
N ARG A 358 15.45 -8.14 -19.34
CA ARG A 358 14.37 -8.62 -18.47
C ARG A 358 13.02 -8.53 -19.15
N PHE A 359 12.74 -7.42 -19.84
CA PHE A 359 11.49 -7.26 -20.60
C PHE A 359 11.37 -8.33 -21.69
N ILE A 360 12.39 -8.51 -22.53
CA ILE A 360 12.42 -9.52 -23.59
C ILE A 360 12.21 -10.93 -23.01
N LYS A 361 12.91 -11.27 -21.92
CA LYS A 361 12.77 -12.57 -21.25
C LYS A 361 11.35 -12.78 -20.71
N LYS A 362 10.71 -11.74 -20.18
CA LYS A 362 9.33 -11.78 -19.71
C LYS A 362 8.35 -12.02 -20.87
N GLN A 363 8.52 -11.29 -21.97
CA GLN A 363 7.65 -11.43 -23.16
C GLN A 363 7.79 -12.79 -23.82
N LYS A 364 9.00 -13.35 -23.91
CA LYS A 364 9.23 -14.71 -24.41
C LYS A 364 8.49 -15.78 -23.62
N ARG A 365 8.35 -15.62 -22.29
CA ARG A 365 7.56 -16.54 -21.46
C ARG A 365 6.06 -16.56 -21.82
N PHE A 366 5.56 -15.48 -22.43
CA PHE A 366 4.19 -15.38 -22.92
C PHE A 366 4.07 -15.67 -24.42
N GLY A 367 5.09 -16.30 -25.05
CA GLY A 367 5.11 -16.63 -26.47
C GLY A 367 5.24 -15.42 -27.40
N ARG A 368 5.66 -14.26 -26.88
CA ARG A 368 5.81 -13.02 -27.65
C ARG A 368 7.29 -12.78 -27.95
N THR A 369 7.59 -12.35 -29.18
CA THR A 369 8.94 -11.93 -29.62
C THR A 369 8.96 -10.43 -29.89
N PRO A 370 9.17 -9.58 -28.86
CA PRO A 370 9.20 -8.14 -29.07
C PRO A 370 10.45 -7.76 -29.86
N LYS A 371 10.28 -6.86 -30.84
CA LYS A 371 11.39 -6.29 -31.62
C LYS A 371 12.10 -5.15 -30.88
N ALA A 372 11.42 -4.52 -29.89
CA ALA A 372 11.94 -3.43 -29.08
C ALA A 372 11.37 -3.51 -27.65
N CYS A 373 12.03 -2.83 -26.72
CA CYS A 373 11.51 -2.63 -25.36
C CYS A 373 10.29 -1.69 -25.41
N ALA A 374 9.19 -2.08 -24.73
CA ALA A 374 7.98 -1.27 -24.61
C ALA A 374 7.55 -1.10 -23.13
N ASP A 375 8.51 -1.16 -22.20
CA ASP A 375 8.25 -0.97 -20.78
C ASP A 375 8.48 0.51 -20.38
N PHE A 376 7.55 1.37 -20.78
CA PHE A 376 7.64 2.81 -20.56
C PHE A 376 7.81 3.22 -19.10
N SER A 377 7.32 2.41 -18.16
CA SER A 377 7.48 2.68 -16.72
C SER A 377 8.92 2.54 -16.24
N HIS A 378 9.74 1.73 -16.90
CA HIS A 378 11.16 1.55 -16.59
C HIS A 378 12.08 2.46 -17.39
N CYS A 379 11.57 3.16 -18.41
CA CYS A 379 12.40 4.11 -19.20
C CYS A 379 13.03 5.20 -18.32
N VAL A 380 12.35 5.62 -17.26
CA VAL A 380 12.89 6.63 -16.32
C VAL A 380 14.10 6.14 -15.50
N GLU A 381 14.38 4.83 -15.53
CA GLU A 381 15.52 4.21 -14.83
C GLU A 381 16.54 3.64 -15.81
N CYS A 382 16.23 3.68 -17.11
CA CYS A 382 17.07 3.10 -18.14
C CYS A 382 18.24 4.02 -18.47
N SER A 383 19.45 3.49 -18.48
CA SER A 383 20.66 4.25 -18.83
C SER A 383 20.69 4.76 -20.29
N LYS A 384 19.87 4.17 -21.17
CA LYS A 384 19.70 4.63 -22.55
C LYS A 384 18.69 5.75 -22.72
N SER A 385 17.89 6.04 -21.68
CA SER A 385 16.88 7.08 -21.78
C SER A 385 17.49 8.46 -21.60
N CYS A 386 16.98 9.42 -22.36
CA CYS A 386 17.34 10.82 -22.22
C CYS A 386 16.10 11.71 -22.18
N VAL A 387 16.25 12.90 -21.63
CA VAL A 387 15.25 13.96 -21.69
C VAL A 387 15.53 14.78 -22.94
N VAL A 388 14.54 14.96 -23.79
CA VAL A 388 14.64 15.75 -25.02
C VAL A 388 13.82 17.03 -24.87
N GLU A 389 14.42 18.20 -25.10
CA GLU A 389 13.78 19.51 -24.90
C GLU A 389 12.97 19.99 -26.09
N THR A 390 12.28 19.12 -26.80
CA THR A 390 11.33 19.53 -27.84
C THR A 390 9.91 19.68 -27.24
N LEU A 391 9.11 20.55 -27.84
CA LEU A 391 7.72 20.77 -27.42
C LEU A 391 6.92 19.46 -27.39
N GLU A 392 7.13 18.62 -28.42
CA GLU A 392 6.42 17.35 -28.55
C GLU A 392 6.84 16.36 -27.46
N SER A 393 8.14 16.20 -27.24
CA SER A 393 8.70 15.32 -26.21
C SER A 393 8.18 15.71 -24.80
N VAL A 394 8.24 16.99 -24.47
CA VAL A 394 7.81 17.49 -23.16
C VAL A 394 6.28 17.36 -22.99
N TRP A 395 5.50 17.58 -24.05
CA TRP A 395 4.05 17.36 -24.01
C TRP A 395 3.68 15.88 -23.83
N LEU A 396 4.37 14.96 -24.50
CA LEU A 396 4.21 13.51 -24.30
C LEU A 396 4.58 13.10 -22.88
N LEU A 397 5.67 13.64 -22.32
CA LEU A 397 6.10 13.35 -20.96
C LEU A 397 5.10 13.87 -19.90
N LEU A 398 4.54 15.07 -20.12
CA LEU A 398 3.45 15.61 -19.30
C LEU A 398 2.18 14.76 -19.42
N SER A 399 1.85 14.28 -20.61
CA SER A 399 0.70 13.41 -20.86
C SER A 399 0.87 12.06 -20.16
N PHE A 400 2.06 11.47 -20.24
CA PHE A 400 2.39 10.23 -19.51
C PHE A 400 2.30 10.42 -18.00
N ARG A 401 2.84 11.53 -17.48
CA ARG A 401 2.71 11.90 -16.06
C ARG A 401 1.24 11.98 -15.64
N HIS A 402 0.41 12.64 -16.46
CA HIS A 402 -1.02 12.78 -16.20
C HIS A 402 -1.74 11.42 -16.17
N ALA A 403 -1.45 10.54 -17.12
CA ALA A 403 -2.04 9.19 -17.14
C ALA A 403 -1.66 8.38 -15.91
N ILE A 404 -0.41 8.47 -15.41
CA ILE A 404 0.01 7.81 -14.17
C ILE A 404 -0.74 8.38 -12.97
N GLU A 405 -0.86 9.71 -12.88
CA GLU A 405 -1.57 10.37 -11.79
C GLU A 405 -3.06 10.04 -11.78
N TYR A 406 -3.70 9.98 -12.96
CA TYR A 406 -5.09 9.57 -13.12
C TYR A 406 -5.31 8.10 -12.72
N GLY A 407 -4.37 7.22 -13.06
CA GLY A 407 -4.42 5.80 -12.69
C GLY A 407 -4.20 5.49 -11.21
N LYS A 408 -3.71 6.45 -10.42
CA LYS A 408 -3.40 6.29 -8.99
C LYS A 408 -4.55 5.70 -8.15
N PRO A 409 -5.80 6.18 -8.28
CA PRO A 409 -6.93 5.66 -7.52
C PRO A 409 -7.18 4.16 -7.72
N LEU A 410 -6.85 3.61 -8.87
CA LEU A 410 -7.04 2.19 -9.20
C LEU A 410 -6.15 1.25 -8.38
N TYR A 411 -5.05 1.76 -7.81
CA TYR A 411 -4.01 0.98 -7.13
C TYR A 411 -3.93 1.21 -5.62
N ILE A 412 -4.86 1.99 -5.05
CA ILE A 412 -4.87 2.33 -3.61
C ILE A 412 -4.91 1.10 -2.71
N GLY A 413 -5.49 -0.01 -3.17
CA GLY A 413 -5.50 -1.26 -2.44
C GLY A 413 -4.17 -2.02 -2.41
N SER A 414 -3.14 -1.55 -3.14
CA SER A 414 -1.83 -2.19 -3.21
C SER A 414 -0.73 -1.20 -2.86
N VAL A 415 -0.19 -1.27 -1.64
CA VAL A 415 0.90 -0.40 -1.16
C VAL A 415 2.08 -0.39 -2.11
N ASN A 416 2.53 -1.57 -2.57
CA ASN A 416 3.66 -1.69 -3.50
C ASN A 416 3.38 -1.03 -4.86
N ALA A 417 2.14 -1.10 -5.35
CA ALA A 417 1.79 -0.47 -6.62
C ALA A 417 1.78 1.06 -6.49
N VAL A 418 1.18 1.59 -5.43
CA VAL A 418 1.17 3.04 -5.17
C VAL A 418 2.59 3.56 -5.01
N GLU A 419 3.46 2.84 -4.28
CA GLU A 419 4.88 3.19 -4.12
C GLU A 419 5.60 3.31 -5.45
N ARG A 420 5.40 2.32 -6.30
CA ARG A 420 5.98 2.35 -7.64
C ARG A 420 5.51 3.56 -8.44
N TYR A 421 4.21 3.89 -8.37
CA TYR A 421 3.65 5.03 -9.08
C TYR A 421 4.15 6.37 -8.53
N GLU A 422 4.25 6.52 -7.20
CA GLU A 422 4.78 7.74 -6.60
C GLU A 422 6.25 7.95 -6.94
N THR A 423 7.04 6.87 -6.88
CA THR A 423 8.46 6.91 -7.30
C THR A 423 8.59 7.29 -8.77
N LEU A 424 7.73 6.74 -9.62
CA LEU A 424 7.73 7.03 -11.05
C LEU A 424 7.36 8.51 -11.30
N LEU A 425 6.33 9.04 -10.65
CA LEU A 425 5.96 10.45 -10.74
C LEU A 425 7.10 11.37 -10.28
N LEU A 426 7.74 11.05 -9.15
CA LEU A 426 8.87 11.83 -8.65
C LEU A 426 10.02 11.88 -9.66
N LYS A 427 10.34 10.75 -10.28
CA LYS A 427 11.40 10.68 -11.30
C LYS A 427 11.05 11.42 -12.59
N ILE A 428 9.77 11.44 -12.98
CA ILE A 428 9.28 12.25 -14.10
C ILE A 428 9.35 13.73 -13.75
N ASP A 429 8.91 14.11 -12.55
CA ASP A 429 8.93 15.52 -12.10
C ASP A 429 10.35 16.06 -12.01
N LEU A 430 11.31 15.26 -11.57
CA LEU A 430 12.74 15.60 -11.60
C LEU A 430 13.22 15.90 -13.03
N ARG A 431 12.84 15.06 -14.01
CA ARG A 431 13.20 15.26 -15.43
C ARG A 431 12.55 16.50 -16.02
N LEU A 432 11.28 16.74 -15.70
CA LEU A 432 10.58 17.95 -16.13
C LEU A 432 11.19 19.21 -15.53
N GLY A 433 11.75 19.12 -14.33
CA GLY A 433 12.47 20.23 -13.66
C GLY A 433 13.79 20.61 -14.33
N LEU A 434 14.37 19.73 -15.15
CA LEU A 434 15.57 20.01 -15.93
C LEU A 434 15.27 20.69 -17.27
N VAL A 435 14.03 20.64 -17.76
CA VAL A 435 13.59 21.23 -19.02
C VAL A 435 13.53 22.74 -18.91
N ASP A 436 13.89 23.44 -19.99
CA ASP A 436 13.75 24.90 -20.10
C ASP A 436 12.34 25.39 -19.76
N GLU A 437 12.25 26.44 -18.95
CA GLU A 437 10.97 26.96 -18.49
C GLU A 437 10.03 27.39 -19.62
N ALA A 438 10.57 27.99 -20.67
CA ALA A 438 9.77 28.44 -21.81
C ALA A 438 9.18 27.25 -22.58
N THR A 439 9.97 26.18 -22.79
CA THR A 439 9.53 24.94 -23.43
C THR A 439 8.49 24.22 -22.57
N LEU A 440 8.73 24.11 -21.26
CA LEU A 440 7.80 23.51 -20.31
C LEU A 440 6.45 24.27 -20.27
N LYS A 441 6.51 25.60 -20.27
CA LYS A 441 5.31 26.45 -20.32
C LYS A 441 4.51 26.25 -21.61
N LYS A 442 5.17 26.20 -22.76
CA LYS A 442 4.52 25.91 -24.05
C LYS A 442 3.86 24.53 -24.04
N ALA A 443 4.54 23.52 -23.53
CA ALA A 443 4.01 22.15 -23.43
C ALA A 443 2.80 22.06 -22.49
N ARG A 444 2.81 22.79 -21.36
CA ARG A 444 1.64 22.90 -20.47
C ARG A 444 0.45 23.57 -21.15
N VAL A 445 0.68 24.63 -21.92
CA VAL A 445 -0.38 25.29 -22.71
C VAL A 445 -0.93 24.33 -23.76
N LYS A 446 -0.05 23.56 -24.44
CA LYS A 446 -0.48 22.53 -25.40
C LYS A 446 -1.34 21.47 -24.70
N LEU A 447 -0.93 20.98 -23.51
CA LEU A 447 -1.69 20.03 -22.73
C LEU A 447 -3.08 20.56 -22.31
N GLN A 448 -3.17 21.84 -21.96
CA GLN A 448 -4.46 22.48 -21.61
C GLN A 448 -5.38 22.64 -22.82
N ARG A 449 -4.83 22.96 -23.99
CA ARG A 449 -5.58 23.22 -25.22
C ARG A 449 -6.00 21.95 -25.97
N GLU A 450 -5.08 21.01 -26.11
CA GLU A 450 -5.24 19.79 -26.92
C GLU A 450 -5.54 18.56 -26.06
N GLY A 451 -5.40 18.68 -24.74
CA GLY A 451 -5.58 17.57 -23.82
C GLY A 451 -4.36 16.65 -23.75
N VAL A 452 -4.57 15.52 -23.14
CA VAL A 452 -3.58 14.44 -23.01
C VAL A 452 -3.36 13.80 -24.38
N ALA A 453 -2.12 13.46 -24.70
CA ALA A 453 -1.78 12.79 -25.97
C ALA A 453 -2.65 11.54 -26.18
N PRO A 454 -3.14 11.27 -27.41
CA PRO A 454 -4.11 10.19 -27.68
C PRO A 454 -3.68 8.82 -27.17
N VAL A 455 -2.39 8.53 -27.16
CA VAL A 455 -1.83 7.28 -26.65
C VAL A 455 -2.01 7.10 -25.12
N TRP A 456 -2.25 8.18 -24.39
CA TRP A 456 -2.42 8.22 -22.93
C TRP A 456 -3.83 8.61 -22.49
N GLN A 457 -4.77 8.73 -23.41
CA GLN A 457 -6.20 8.91 -23.09
C GLN A 457 -6.75 7.58 -22.58
N ILE A 458 -7.14 7.53 -21.31
CA ILE A 458 -7.67 6.37 -20.60
C ILE A 458 -9.18 6.53 -20.43
#